data_4b02d016db0ccde9e83e5e526e289738
#
_entry.id   4b02d016db0ccde9e83e5e526e289738
#
_cell.length_a   1.000
_cell.length_b   1.000
_cell.length_c   1.000
_cell.angle_alpha   90.00
_cell.angle_beta   90.00
_cell.angle_gamma   90.00
#
_symmetry.space_group_name_H-M   'P 1'
#
loop_
_entity.id
_entity.type
_entity.pdbx_description
1 polymer ?
#
loop_
_entity_poly.entity_id
_entity_poly.type
_entity_poly.pdbx_seq_one_letter_code
_entity_poly.pdbx_strand_id
1 'polypeptide(L)'
;MQQRSRSYKDIQTILTDHFSDRSINAGDVDMVGSIFEKEDVIYLIKDVLNNPELLSKVANRSYTHALGFDKIVLMDLRKDVPKVSQKTQLRLHIWNPENTGALPIVEALHEHSFDFVSTVLTGHLENQQFLLSPLSKREEDILTKLRFIINKITPAELKFLNEQMEIVEALRLSGVGSKQFGNLKMDLDLDINRINDLTGFSYNEIMLLCSIEGHYVSNRISGERQAYKHVLKDYVSLTPFCAMKLDAGESYFHPYQLPHRLYYDNKILNSTILVTTEVPSNPEGGSLQRPTYVQKEEQSYDKIVLTPESLTKILNDYLDYLVTH
;
A
#
# COMPACT_ATOMS: atom_id res chain seq x y z
N MET A 1 -37.30 0.48 -9.53
CA MET A 1 -36.99 1.87 -9.11
C MET A 1 -35.53 2.08 -9.48
N GLN A 2 -35.20 3.03 -10.35
CA GLN A 2 -33.80 3.41 -10.56
C GLN A 2 -33.30 4.06 -9.27
N GLN A 3 -32.29 3.47 -8.63
CA GLN A 3 -31.66 4.04 -7.46
C GLN A 3 -31.00 5.35 -7.91
N ARG A 4 -31.35 6.46 -7.27
CA ARG A 4 -30.80 7.78 -7.61
C ARG A 4 -29.33 7.78 -7.15
N SER A 5 -28.42 8.07 -8.06
CA SER A 5 -26.98 8.17 -7.75
C SER A 5 -26.75 9.24 -6.68
N ARG A 6 -25.81 8.92 -5.76
CA ARG A 6 -25.50 9.75 -4.59
C ARG A 6 -24.59 10.92 -4.97
N SER A 7 -24.95 12.12 -4.52
CA SER A 7 -24.08 13.29 -4.65
C SER A 7 -22.94 13.27 -3.63
N TYR A 8 -21.95 14.15 -3.83
CA TYR A 8 -20.88 14.39 -2.84
C TYR A 8 -21.45 14.65 -1.42
N LYS A 9 -22.51 15.46 -1.34
CA LYS A 9 -23.13 15.79 -0.06
C LYS A 9 -23.89 14.61 0.57
N ASP A 10 -24.52 13.77 -0.22
CA ASP A 10 -25.20 12.56 0.28
C ASP A 10 -24.17 11.60 0.88
N ILE A 11 -23.06 11.34 0.18
CA ILE A 11 -21.97 10.50 0.67
C ILE A 11 -21.34 11.10 1.93
N GLN A 12 -21.09 12.41 1.96
CA GLN A 12 -20.56 13.10 3.14
C GLN A 12 -21.50 12.92 4.34
N THR A 13 -22.81 13.03 4.15
CA THR A 13 -23.80 12.83 5.22
C THR A 13 -23.76 11.41 5.73
N ILE A 14 -23.81 10.41 4.84
CA ILE A 14 -23.74 8.98 5.22
C ILE A 14 -22.47 8.69 6.03
N LEU A 15 -21.31 9.12 5.55
CA LEU A 15 -20.05 8.89 6.25
C LEU A 15 -19.98 9.62 7.59
N THR A 16 -20.60 10.82 7.70
CA THR A 16 -20.67 11.56 8.95
C THR A 16 -21.56 10.85 9.97
N ASP A 17 -22.73 10.39 9.55
CA ASP A 17 -23.69 9.70 10.42
C ASP A 17 -23.11 8.38 10.98
N HIS A 18 -22.26 7.71 10.20
CA HIS A 18 -21.67 6.42 10.61
C HIS A 18 -20.32 6.55 11.33
N PHE A 19 -19.48 7.55 11.00
CA PHE A 19 -18.09 7.60 11.42
C PHE A 19 -17.66 8.95 12.03
N SER A 20 -18.57 9.76 12.54
CA SER A 20 -18.23 11.04 13.18
C SER A 20 -17.50 10.89 14.51
N ASP A 21 -17.72 9.78 15.21
CA ASP A 21 -17.25 9.53 16.57
C ASP A 21 -16.72 8.12 16.84
N ARG A 22 -16.73 7.25 15.84
CA ARG A 22 -16.20 5.88 15.95
C ARG A 22 -15.28 5.50 14.81
N SER A 23 -14.42 4.52 15.06
CA SER A 23 -13.60 3.89 14.01
C SER A 23 -14.39 2.88 13.19
N ILE A 24 -13.98 2.73 11.93
CA ILE A 24 -14.44 1.68 11.03
C ILE A 24 -13.96 0.31 11.51
N ASN A 25 -14.71 -0.74 11.24
CA ASN A 25 -14.36 -2.12 11.60
C ASN A 25 -14.85 -3.11 10.52
N ALA A 26 -14.55 -4.40 10.70
CA ALA A 26 -14.90 -5.42 9.73
C ALA A 26 -16.41 -5.56 9.45
N GLY A 27 -17.28 -5.19 10.40
CA GLY A 27 -18.74 -5.20 10.21
C GLY A 27 -19.26 -4.10 9.27
N ASP A 28 -18.42 -3.14 8.90
CA ASP A 28 -18.79 -2.02 8.02
C ASP A 28 -18.55 -2.31 6.52
N VAL A 29 -17.98 -3.47 6.17
CA VAL A 29 -17.56 -3.80 4.79
C VAL A 29 -18.74 -3.71 3.81
N ASP A 30 -19.85 -4.36 4.12
CA ASP A 30 -21.02 -4.40 3.23
C ASP A 30 -21.66 -3.01 3.09
N MET A 31 -21.74 -2.27 4.18
CA MET A 31 -22.30 -0.92 4.18
C MET A 31 -21.43 0.02 3.34
N VAL A 32 -20.12 0.03 3.55
CA VAL A 32 -19.19 0.87 2.78
C VAL A 32 -19.17 0.46 1.32
N GLY A 33 -19.12 -0.85 1.01
CA GLY A 33 -19.18 -1.34 -0.37
C GLY A 33 -20.43 -0.89 -1.11
N SER A 34 -21.58 -0.89 -0.43
CA SER A 34 -22.87 -0.47 -1.03
C SER A 34 -22.99 1.03 -1.34
N ILE A 35 -22.08 1.87 -0.80
CA ILE A 35 -22.08 3.31 -1.07
C ILE A 35 -21.45 3.64 -2.42
N PHE A 36 -20.51 2.80 -2.90
CA PHE A 36 -19.63 3.14 -4.02
C PHE A 36 -19.90 2.28 -5.25
N GLU A 37 -21.15 2.28 -5.72
CA GLU A 37 -21.45 1.80 -7.07
C GLU A 37 -20.77 2.72 -8.11
N LYS A 38 -20.51 2.21 -9.30
CA LYS A 38 -19.81 2.94 -10.37
C LYS A 38 -20.46 4.32 -10.65
N GLU A 39 -21.76 4.37 -10.70
CA GLU A 39 -22.52 5.59 -10.92
C GLU A 39 -22.31 6.61 -9.80
N ASP A 40 -22.28 6.17 -8.53
CA ASP A 40 -22.03 7.05 -7.38
C ASP A 40 -20.64 7.67 -7.46
N VAL A 41 -19.64 6.89 -7.84
CA VAL A 41 -18.26 7.38 -8.02
C VAL A 41 -18.18 8.40 -9.16
N ILE A 42 -18.85 8.15 -10.28
CA ILE A 42 -18.93 9.10 -11.42
C ILE A 42 -19.55 10.43 -10.96
N TYR A 43 -20.67 10.40 -10.22
CA TYR A 43 -21.31 11.62 -9.72
C TYR A 43 -20.43 12.34 -8.71
N LEU A 44 -19.82 11.63 -7.78
CA LEU A 44 -18.89 12.15 -6.79
C LEU A 44 -17.75 12.94 -7.43
N ILE A 45 -17.12 12.36 -8.48
CA ILE A 45 -16.04 13.00 -9.21
C ILE A 45 -16.53 14.22 -9.99
N LYS A 46 -17.69 14.14 -10.65
CA LYS A 46 -18.31 15.29 -11.33
C LYS A 46 -18.62 16.42 -10.39
N ASP A 47 -19.12 16.15 -9.18
CA ASP A 47 -19.35 17.17 -8.17
C ASP A 47 -18.07 17.90 -7.77
N VAL A 48 -16.94 17.16 -7.64
CA VAL A 48 -15.62 17.75 -7.36
C VAL A 48 -15.17 18.64 -8.53
N LEU A 49 -15.26 18.16 -9.76
CA LEU A 49 -14.81 18.90 -10.96
C LEU A 49 -15.65 20.15 -11.23
N ASN A 50 -16.94 20.11 -10.98
CA ASN A 50 -17.87 21.22 -11.22
C ASN A 50 -17.87 22.28 -10.11
N ASN A 51 -17.15 22.06 -9.00
CA ASN A 51 -17.05 22.99 -7.89
C ASN A 51 -15.61 23.43 -7.68
N PRO A 52 -15.20 24.64 -8.14
CA PRO A 52 -13.81 25.11 -8.04
C PRO A 52 -13.26 25.18 -6.62
N GLU A 53 -14.09 25.52 -5.63
CA GLU A 53 -13.69 25.56 -4.22
C GLU A 53 -13.40 24.14 -3.70
N LEU A 54 -14.27 23.19 -4.01
CA LEU A 54 -14.10 21.79 -3.63
C LEU A 54 -12.90 21.17 -4.33
N LEU A 55 -12.73 21.43 -5.64
CA LEU A 55 -11.57 20.98 -6.42
C LEU A 55 -10.25 21.46 -5.81
N SER A 56 -10.19 22.75 -5.44
CA SER A 56 -9.01 23.30 -4.76
C SER A 56 -8.74 22.64 -3.40
N LYS A 57 -9.79 22.39 -2.61
CA LYS A 57 -9.66 21.67 -1.32
C LYS A 57 -9.13 20.24 -1.52
N VAL A 58 -9.67 19.52 -2.50
CA VAL A 58 -9.26 18.15 -2.81
C VAL A 58 -7.82 18.12 -3.31
N ALA A 59 -7.43 19.02 -4.23
CA ALA A 59 -6.07 19.11 -4.76
C ALA A 59 -5.05 19.34 -3.63
N ASN A 60 -5.29 20.31 -2.76
CA ASN A 60 -4.39 20.67 -1.65
C ASN A 60 -4.11 19.52 -0.64
N ARG A 61 -4.89 18.47 -0.65
CA ARG A 61 -4.75 17.31 0.25
C ARG A 61 -4.41 16.01 -0.49
N SER A 62 -4.33 16.08 -1.82
CA SER A 62 -4.04 14.95 -2.72
C SER A 62 -2.62 15.02 -3.26
N TYR A 63 -2.05 13.89 -3.60
CA TYR A 63 -0.68 13.79 -4.07
C TYR A 63 -0.43 12.51 -4.87
N THR A 64 0.57 12.55 -5.76
CA THR A 64 1.12 11.32 -6.34
C THR A 64 2.05 10.66 -5.33
N HIS A 65 1.77 9.41 -5.01
CA HIS A 65 2.52 8.63 -4.04
C HIS A 65 3.86 8.18 -4.62
N ALA A 66 4.89 8.03 -3.78
CA ALA A 66 6.20 7.54 -4.21
C ALA A 66 6.16 6.12 -4.84
N LEU A 67 5.10 5.36 -4.58
CA LEU A 67 4.84 4.05 -5.19
C LEU A 67 4.15 4.14 -6.57
N GLY A 68 4.05 5.34 -7.17
CA GLY A 68 3.58 5.53 -8.54
C GLY A 68 2.07 5.56 -8.73
N PHE A 69 1.27 5.70 -7.66
CA PHE A 69 -0.18 5.86 -7.78
C PHE A 69 -0.65 7.25 -7.31
N ASP A 70 -1.78 7.70 -7.82
CA ASP A 70 -2.40 8.93 -7.39
C ASP A 70 -3.32 8.68 -6.19
N LYS A 71 -3.03 9.38 -5.08
CA LYS A 71 -3.83 9.36 -3.87
C LYS A 71 -4.65 10.63 -3.78
N ILE A 72 -5.93 10.51 -4.05
CA ILE A 72 -6.89 11.61 -4.05
C ILE A 72 -7.73 11.55 -2.76
N VAL A 73 -7.59 12.54 -1.89
CA VAL A 73 -8.39 12.65 -0.66
C VAL A 73 -9.64 13.45 -0.97
N LEU A 74 -10.71 12.75 -1.33
CA LEU A 74 -11.98 13.34 -1.72
C LEU A 74 -12.67 14.06 -0.56
N MET A 75 -12.65 13.48 0.65
CA MET A 75 -13.23 14.05 1.87
C MET A 75 -12.29 13.90 3.06
N ASP A 76 -12.32 14.86 3.98
CA ASP A 76 -11.72 14.79 5.32
C ASP A 76 -12.76 15.33 6.31
N LEU A 77 -13.57 14.43 6.88
CA LEU A 77 -14.76 14.83 7.66
C LEU A 77 -14.39 15.76 8.82
N ARG A 78 -13.29 15.53 9.52
CA ARG A 78 -12.86 16.39 10.64
C ARG A 78 -12.56 17.83 10.20
N LYS A 79 -12.19 18.04 8.94
CA LYS A 79 -11.92 19.38 8.38
C LYS A 79 -13.12 19.97 7.64
N ASP A 80 -13.92 19.09 7.03
CA ASP A 80 -14.99 19.49 6.12
C ASP A 80 -16.35 19.67 6.86
N VAL A 81 -16.50 19.01 8.03
CA VAL A 81 -17.77 19.00 8.80
C VAL A 81 -17.54 19.48 10.23
N PRO A 82 -18.29 20.50 10.70
CA PRO A 82 -18.19 20.97 12.08
C PRO A 82 -18.53 19.89 13.11
N LYS A 83 -17.81 19.88 14.24
CA LYS A 83 -18.02 18.98 15.38
C LYS A 83 -17.68 17.49 15.14
N VAL A 84 -17.15 17.10 14.00
CA VAL A 84 -16.61 15.75 13.80
C VAL A 84 -15.28 15.66 14.52
N SER A 85 -15.16 14.74 15.48
CA SER A 85 -13.94 14.50 16.26
C SER A 85 -13.05 13.45 15.59
N GLN A 86 -13.65 12.43 15.01
CA GLN A 86 -12.94 11.35 14.35
C GLN A 86 -12.34 11.82 13.03
N LYS A 87 -11.06 11.53 12.79
CA LYS A 87 -10.44 11.78 11.49
C LYS A 87 -10.82 10.65 10.54
N THR A 88 -11.89 10.89 9.82
CA THR A 88 -12.40 10.00 8.77
C THR A 88 -12.11 10.62 7.42
N GLN A 89 -11.54 9.86 6.50
CA GLN A 89 -11.27 10.31 5.14
C GLN A 89 -11.84 9.35 4.10
N LEU A 90 -12.37 9.91 3.02
CA LEU A 90 -12.66 9.20 1.79
C LEU A 90 -11.52 9.43 0.81
N ARG A 91 -10.89 8.35 0.34
CA ARG A 91 -9.73 8.39 -0.55
C ARG A 91 -10.01 7.58 -1.81
N LEU A 92 -9.59 8.10 -2.95
CA LEU A 92 -9.53 7.38 -4.22
C LEU A 92 -8.06 7.15 -4.54
N HIS A 93 -7.68 5.90 -4.78
CA HIS A 93 -6.36 5.53 -5.27
C HIS A 93 -6.49 5.07 -6.72
N ILE A 94 -5.60 5.57 -7.59
CA ILE A 94 -5.59 5.24 -9.02
C ILE A 94 -4.18 4.81 -9.42
N TRP A 95 -4.04 3.56 -9.86
CA TRP A 95 -2.82 3.01 -10.46
C TRP A 95 -2.98 3.05 -11.97
N ASN A 96 -2.43 4.11 -12.59
CA ASN A 96 -2.48 4.26 -14.03
C ASN A 96 -1.25 3.59 -14.67
N PRO A 97 -1.42 2.63 -15.61
CA PRO A 97 -0.33 1.98 -16.32
C PRO A 97 0.65 2.95 -17.00
N GLU A 98 0.14 4.08 -17.52
CA GLU A 98 0.95 5.10 -18.17
C GLU A 98 1.91 5.81 -17.21
N ASN A 99 1.54 5.93 -15.93
CA ASN A 99 2.33 6.60 -14.90
C ASN A 99 3.28 5.65 -14.17
N THR A 100 2.94 4.36 -14.11
CA THR A 100 3.72 3.37 -13.37
C THR A 100 4.91 2.83 -14.16
N GLY A 101 4.95 3.02 -15.48
CA GLY A 101 6.01 2.50 -16.34
C GLY A 101 6.15 0.97 -16.23
N ALA A 102 7.36 0.46 -16.40
CA ALA A 102 7.70 -0.95 -16.20
C ALA A 102 7.98 -1.28 -14.70
N LEU A 103 7.43 -0.50 -13.76
CA LEU A 103 7.65 -0.69 -12.34
C LEU A 103 6.89 -1.90 -11.79
N PRO A 104 7.34 -2.43 -10.66
CA PRO A 104 6.82 -3.69 -10.16
C PRO A 104 5.33 -3.62 -9.88
N ILE A 105 4.66 -4.63 -10.31
CA ILE A 105 3.31 -5.06 -10.04
C ILE A 105 3.01 -5.16 -8.51
N VAL A 106 3.99 -4.85 -7.67
CA VAL A 106 3.96 -5.09 -6.22
C VAL A 106 4.29 -3.81 -5.47
N GLU A 107 3.39 -3.37 -4.62
CA GLU A 107 3.69 -2.31 -3.66
C GLU A 107 4.72 -2.77 -2.62
N ALA A 108 5.50 -1.81 -2.12
CA ALA A 108 6.35 -2.08 -0.97
C ALA A 108 5.51 -2.47 0.25
N LEU A 109 6.00 -3.44 1.02
CA LEU A 109 5.36 -3.87 2.25
C LEU A 109 5.29 -2.70 3.24
N HIS A 110 4.09 -2.41 3.75
CA HIS A 110 3.85 -1.28 4.64
C HIS A 110 2.68 -1.53 5.59
N GLU A 111 2.56 -0.69 6.60
CA GLU A 111 1.45 -0.66 7.53
C GLU A 111 0.83 0.74 7.62
N HIS A 112 -0.38 0.82 8.11
CA HIS A 112 -1.12 2.07 8.25
C HIS A 112 -1.32 2.45 9.71
N SER A 113 -1.45 3.77 9.96
CA SER A 113 -1.86 4.32 11.26
C SER A 113 -3.39 4.42 11.41
N PHE A 114 -4.15 3.77 10.53
CA PHE A 114 -5.60 3.86 10.46
C PHE A 114 -6.20 2.54 9.99
N ASP A 115 -7.42 2.26 10.47
CA ASP A 115 -8.28 1.23 9.91
C ASP A 115 -8.92 1.71 8.62
N PHE A 116 -9.20 0.81 7.69
CA PHE A 116 -9.94 1.16 6.49
C PHE A 116 -10.79 0.00 5.94
N VAL A 117 -11.85 0.38 5.24
CA VAL A 117 -12.53 -0.47 4.27
C VAL A 117 -12.21 0.05 2.88
N SER A 118 -11.77 -0.82 2.00
CA SER A 118 -11.46 -0.53 0.60
C SER A 118 -12.38 -1.29 -0.32
N THR A 119 -12.90 -0.62 -1.34
CA THR A 119 -13.68 -1.20 -2.44
C THR A 119 -12.90 -1.08 -3.73
N VAL A 120 -12.71 -2.16 -4.46
CA VAL A 120 -12.10 -2.15 -5.79
C VAL A 120 -13.12 -1.58 -6.78
N LEU A 121 -12.76 -0.51 -7.50
CA LEU A 121 -13.64 0.12 -8.47
C LEU A 121 -13.37 -0.36 -9.90
N THR A 122 -12.09 -0.56 -10.24
CA THR A 122 -11.65 -1.03 -11.55
C THR A 122 -10.48 -1.97 -11.41
N GLY A 123 -10.36 -2.90 -12.36
CA GLY A 123 -9.29 -3.88 -12.37
C GLY A 123 -9.45 -4.96 -11.30
N HIS A 124 -8.32 -5.45 -10.83
CA HIS A 124 -8.26 -6.45 -9.76
C HIS A 124 -7.00 -6.25 -8.91
N LEU A 125 -7.10 -6.63 -7.65
CA LEU A 125 -6.01 -6.54 -6.68
C LEU A 125 -5.84 -7.88 -5.97
N GLU A 126 -4.59 -8.20 -5.58
CA GLU A 126 -4.33 -9.19 -4.56
C GLU A 126 -3.74 -8.47 -3.34
N ASN A 127 -4.44 -8.53 -2.21
CA ASN A 127 -3.99 -7.98 -0.94
C ASN A 127 -3.37 -9.08 -0.09
N GLN A 128 -2.05 -9.04 0.11
CA GLN A 128 -1.34 -9.95 0.98
C GLN A 128 -1.06 -9.30 2.32
N GLN A 129 -1.47 -9.96 3.38
CA GLN A 129 -1.34 -9.51 4.76
C GLN A 129 -0.37 -10.40 5.54
N PHE A 130 0.33 -9.81 6.51
CA PHE A 130 1.37 -10.47 7.28
C PHE A 130 1.21 -10.20 8.77
N LEU A 131 1.65 -11.16 9.59
CA LEU A 131 1.83 -10.97 11.02
C LEU A 131 3.29 -10.64 11.30
N LEU A 132 3.50 -9.71 12.24
CA LEU A 132 4.82 -9.41 12.78
C LEU A 132 5.07 -10.20 14.06
N SER A 133 6.29 -10.70 14.20
CA SER A 133 6.78 -11.27 15.44
C SER A 133 8.23 -10.86 15.70
N PRO A 134 8.68 -10.85 16.96
CA PRO A 134 10.09 -10.70 17.27
C PRO A 134 10.91 -11.78 16.56
N LEU A 135 12.15 -11.48 16.23
CA LEU A 135 13.06 -12.47 15.66
C LEU A 135 13.30 -13.63 16.63
N SER A 136 13.31 -14.84 16.11
CA SER A 136 13.85 -16.01 16.80
C SER A 136 15.38 -15.89 16.92
N LYS A 137 15.98 -16.62 17.85
CA LYS A 137 17.44 -16.67 18.01
C LYS A 137 18.15 -17.04 16.71
N ARG A 138 17.58 -17.97 15.94
CA ARG A 138 18.13 -18.39 14.65
C ARG A 138 18.10 -17.27 13.61
N GLU A 139 17.02 -16.48 13.57
CA GLU A 139 16.91 -15.33 12.67
C GLU A 139 17.88 -14.22 13.05
N GLU A 140 18.07 -13.95 14.36
CA GLU A 140 19.10 -13.01 14.83
C GLU A 140 20.51 -13.43 14.41
N ASP A 141 20.85 -14.71 14.51
CA ASP A 141 22.14 -15.25 14.11
C ASP A 141 22.35 -15.09 12.59
N ILE A 142 21.33 -15.38 11.79
CA ILE A 142 21.34 -15.18 10.32
C ILE A 142 21.51 -13.71 9.97
N LEU A 143 20.76 -12.83 10.61
CA LEU A 143 20.84 -11.39 10.38
C LEU A 143 22.22 -10.83 10.75
N THR A 144 22.81 -11.31 11.83
CA THR A 144 24.17 -10.95 12.24
C THR A 144 25.20 -11.38 11.20
N LYS A 145 25.09 -12.62 10.70
CA LYS A 145 25.93 -13.15 9.63
C LYS A 145 25.77 -12.34 8.33
N LEU A 146 24.53 -12.01 7.95
CA LEU A 146 24.24 -11.18 6.78
C LEU A 146 24.91 -9.81 6.85
N ARG A 147 24.78 -9.11 7.98
CA ARG A 147 25.40 -7.79 8.18
C ARG A 147 26.91 -7.83 8.01
N PHE A 148 27.55 -8.89 8.51
CA PHE A 148 28.98 -9.08 8.32
C PHE A 148 29.36 -9.30 6.84
N ILE A 149 28.51 -10.02 6.09
CA ILE A 149 28.73 -10.30 4.68
C ILE A 149 28.54 -9.03 3.84
N ILE A 150 27.44 -8.30 4.05
CA ILE A 150 27.12 -7.06 3.29
C ILE A 150 28.27 -6.05 3.36
N ASN A 151 28.96 -5.97 4.49
CA ASN A 151 30.13 -5.08 4.65
C ASN A 151 31.39 -5.54 3.88
N LYS A 152 31.38 -6.74 3.26
CA LYS A 152 32.55 -7.32 2.58
C LYS A 152 32.35 -7.53 1.09
N ILE A 153 31.11 -7.64 0.65
CA ILE A 153 30.78 -7.88 -0.76
C ILE A 153 30.80 -6.56 -1.55
N THR A 154 31.04 -6.69 -2.84
CA THR A 154 31.03 -5.56 -3.78
C THR A 154 29.59 -5.07 -4.05
N PRO A 155 29.41 -3.82 -4.53
CA PRO A 155 28.09 -3.33 -4.94
C PRO A 155 27.40 -4.22 -5.99
N ALA A 156 28.16 -4.84 -6.90
CA ALA A 156 27.60 -5.74 -7.92
C ALA A 156 27.09 -7.06 -7.30
N GLU A 157 27.80 -7.61 -6.33
CA GLU A 157 27.38 -8.80 -5.58
C GLU A 157 26.19 -8.51 -4.70
N LEU A 158 26.15 -7.34 -4.07
CA LEU A 158 24.97 -6.90 -3.28
C LEU A 158 23.74 -6.75 -4.18
N LYS A 159 23.88 -6.15 -5.37
CA LYS A 159 22.80 -6.05 -6.35
C LYS A 159 22.29 -7.43 -6.76
N PHE A 160 23.21 -8.35 -7.12
CA PHE A 160 22.87 -9.74 -7.41
C PHE A 160 22.11 -10.39 -6.25
N LEU A 161 22.61 -10.26 -5.01
CA LEU A 161 21.95 -10.84 -3.84
C LEU A 161 20.51 -10.32 -3.67
N ASN A 162 20.30 -9.01 -3.82
CA ASN A 162 18.97 -8.40 -3.73
C ASN A 162 18.02 -8.94 -4.80
N GLU A 163 18.45 -9.01 -6.07
CA GLU A 163 17.65 -9.55 -7.16
C GLU A 163 17.24 -11.01 -6.90
N GLN A 164 18.18 -11.83 -6.41
CA GLN A 164 17.91 -13.22 -6.08
C GLN A 164 16.95 -13.38 -4.89
N MET A 165 17.08 -12.54 -3.86
CA MET A 165 16.18 -12.54 -2.70
C MET A 165 14.75 -12.14 -3.09
N GLU A 166 14.57 -11.26 -4.09
CA GLU A 166 13.25 -10.93 -4.63
C GLU A 166 12.59 -12.14 -5.29
N ILE A 167 13.35 -12.90 -6.07
CA ILE A 167 12.85 -14.12 -6.70
C ILE A 167 12.44 -15.15 -5.63
N VAL A 168 13.30 -15.39 -4.64
CA VAL A 168 13.02 -16.35 -3.56
C VAL A 168 11.76 -15.96 -2.80
N GLU A 169 11.59 -14.68 -2.50
CA GLU A 169 10.39 -14.20 -1.80
C GLU A 169 9.13 -14.37 -2.66
N ALA A 170 9.17 -13.99 -3.93
CA ALA A 170 8.03 -14.18 -4.83
C ALA A 170 7.60 -15.65 -4.89
N LEU A 171 8.57 -16.57 -4.95
CA LEU A 171 8.30 -18.01 -4.92
C LEU A 171 7.72 -18.47 -3.59
N ARG A 172 8.23 -17.98 -2.46
CA ARG A 172 7.71 -18.29 -1.13
C ARG A 172 6.24 -17.89 -0.97
N LEU A 173 5.91 -16.71 -1.49
CA LEU A 173 4.56 -16.14 -1.34
C LEU A 173 3.55 -16.70 -2.32
N SER A 174 3.99 -17.21 -3.46
CA SER A 174 3.11 -17.89 -4.43
C SER A 174 2.58 -19.24 -3.91
N GLY A 175 2.96 -19.69 -2.71
CA GLY A 175 2.55 -20.97 -2.16
C GLY A 175 3.12 -22.19 -2.90
N VAL A 176 4.17 -22.00 -3.69
CA VAL A 176 4.81 -23.05 -4.48
C VAL A 176 5.49 -24.04 -3.54
N GLY A 177 5.02 -25.27 -3.57
CA GLY A 177 5.65 -26.38 -2.81
C GLY A 177 7.07 -26.68 -3.29
N SER A 178 7.89 -27.32 -2.44
CA SER A 178 9.32 -27.55 -2.71
C SER A 178 9.64 -28.25 -4.05
N LYS A 179 8.74 -29.09 -4.57
CA LYS A 179 8.89 -29.74 -5.89
C LYS A 179 8.66 -28.77 -7.06
N GLN A 180 7.65 -27.89 -6.93
CA GLN A 180 7.34 -26.86 -7.94
C GLN A 180 8.42 -25.76 -7.91
N PHE A 181 8.96 -25.46 -6.73
CA PHE A 181 10.06 -24.51 -6.56
C PHE A 181 11.30 -24.89 -7.40
N GLY A 182 11.64 -26.18 -7.46
CA GLY A 182 12.77 -26.68 -8.27
C GLY A 182 12.62 -26.43 -9.77
N ASN A 183 11.40 -26.50 -10.29
CA ASN A 183 11.12 -26.22 -11.70
C ASN A 183 11.09 -24.71 -11.99
N LEU A 184 10.40 -23.93 -11.17
CA LEU A 184 10.35 -22.46 -11.28
C LEU A 184 11.72 -21.79 -11.09
N LYS A 185 12.61 -22.43 -10.32
CA LYS A 185 13.99 -21.97 -10.16
C LYS A 185 14.74 -21.83 -11.49
N MET A 186 14.53 -22.76 -12.42
CA MET A 186 15.18 -22.73 -13.74
C MET A 186 14.59 -21.65 -14.65
N ASP A 187 13.29 -21.38 -14.51
CA ASP A 187 12.57 -20.39 -15.35
C ASP A 187 12.79 -18.95 -14.87
N LEU A 188 13.18 -18.74 -13.59
CA LEU A 188 13.35 -17.42 -12.97
C LEU A 188 14.81 -17.00 -12.75
N ASP A 189 15.77 -17.71 -13.36
CA ASP A 189 17.21 -17.42 -13.24
C ASP A 189 17.70 -17.33 -11.79
N LEU A 190 17.14 -18.17 -10.90
CA LEU A 190 17.50 -18.24 -9.49
C LEU A 190 18.77 -19.09 -9.28
N ASP A 191 19.88 -18.45 -8.91
CA ASP A 191 21.17 -19.10 -8.68
C ASP A 191 21.48 -19.28 -7.18
N ILE A 192 20.90 -20.32 -6.58
CA ILE A 192 21.12 -20.66 -5.16
C ILE A 192 22.59 -21.03 -4.88
N ASN A 193 23.28 -21.65 -5.83
CA ASN A 193 24.66 -22.03 -5.63
C ASN A 193 25.53 -20.79 -5.47
N ARG A 194 25.36 -19.81 -6.35
CA ARG A 194 26.08 -18.54 -6.27
C ARG A 194 25.72 -17.74 -5.02
N ILE A 195 24.44 -17.77 -4.57
CA ILE A 195 24.07 -17.19 -3.27
C ILE A 195 24.84 -17.88 -2.14
N ASN A 196 24.88 -19.20 -2.14
CA ASN A 196 25.59 -19.98 -1.12
C ASN A 196 27.11 -19.69 -1.16
N ASP A 197 27.74 -19.66 -2.33
CA ASP A 197 29.15 -19.33 -2.49
C ASP A 197 29.48 -17.93 -1.97
N LEU A 198 28.59 -16.95 -2.24
CA LEU A 198 28.76 -15.57 -1.82
C LEU A 198 28.54 -15.37 -0.32
N THR A 199 27.55 -16.05 0.25
CA THR A 199 27.06 -15.77 1.61
C THR A 199 27.38 -16.86 2.61
N GLY A 200 27.62 -18.08 2.14
CA GLY A 200 27.72 -19.31 2.95
C GLY A 200 26.39 -19.67 3.63
N PHE A 201 25.24 -19.13 3.14
CA PHE A 201 23.92 -19.53 3.62
C PHE A 201 23.44 -20.81 2.95
N SER A 202 22.93 -21.74 3.76
CA SER A 202 22.16 -22.88 3.26
C SER A 202 20.82 -22.40 2.67
N TYR A 203 20.19 -23.26 1.86
CA TYR A 203 18.86 -23.00 1.33
C TYR A 203 17.82 -22.61 2.43
N ASN A 204 17.83 -23.33 3.56
CA ASN A 204 16.92 -23.05 4.68
C ASN A 204 17.21 -21.69 5.34
N GLU A 205 18.48 -21.26 5.37
CA GLU A 205 18.83 -19.94 5.89
C GLU A 205 18.41 -18.83 4.92
N ILE A 206 18.52 -19.05 3.61
CA ILE A 206 18.03 -18.14 2.57
C ILE A 206 16.51 -17.98 2.71
N MET A 207 15.76 -19.07 2.84
CA MET A 207 14.32 -19.04 3.03
C MET A 207 13.90 -18.30 4.32
N LEU A 208 14.68 -18.49 5.39
CA LEU A 208 14.41 -17.80 6.65
C LEU A 208 14.78 -16.32 6.58
N LEU A 209 15.85 -15.97 5.87
CA LEU A 209 16.24 -14.59 5.63
C LEU A 209 15.16 -13.80 4.90
N CYS A 210 14.39 -14.40 3.99
CA CYS A 210 13.27 -13.78 3.29
C CYS A 210 12.07 -13.46 4.21
N SER A 211 12.05 -13.95 5.43
CA SER A 211 11.03 -13.59 6.43
C SER A 211 11.46 -12.45 7.36
N ILE A 212 12.70 -12.01 7.28
CA ILE A 212 13.24 -10.95 8.14
C ILE A 212 13.12 -9.61 7.43
N GLU A 213 12.49 -8.65 8.09
CA GLU A 213 12.34 -7.28 7.57
C GLU A 213 12.77 -6.25 8.63
N GLY A 214 13.37 -5.15 8.15
CA GLY A 214 13.58 -3.96 8.96
C GLY A 214 12.25 -3.19 9.09
N HIS A 215 11.78 -3.01 10.31
CA HIS A 215 10.58 -2.25 10.60
C HIS A 215 10.93 -0.78 10.80
N TYR A 216 10.45 0.06 9.90
CA TYR A 216 10.66 1.51 9.88
C TYR A 216 9.40 2.24 10.29
N VAL A 217 9.54 3.15 11.23
CA VAL A 217 8.45 4.04 11.65
C VAL A 217 8.54 5.36 10.91
N SER A 218 7.40 5.84 10.41
CA SER A 218 7.29 7.07 9.63
C SER A 218 7.03 8.26 10.54
N ASN A 219 8.01 9.12 10.69
CA ASN A 219 7.89 10.36 11.45
C ASN A 219 7.74 11.57 10.52
N ARG A 220 6.81 12.46 10.81
CA ARG A 220 6.63 13.70 10.06
C ARG A 220 7.77 14.66 10.39
N ILE A 221 8.41 15.23 9.36
CA ILE A 221 9.43 16.26 9.55
C ILE A 221 8.75 17.57 9.94
N SER A 222 9.15 18.12 11.10
CA SER A 222 8.62 19.37 11.63
C SER A 222 8.93 20.54 10.69
N GLY A 223 7.89 21.30 10.33
CA GLY A 223 8.02 22.48 9.45
C GLY A 223 7.83 22.21 7.96
N GLU A 224 7.89 20.96 7.51
CA GLU A 224 7.65 20.59 6.11
C GLU A 224 6.31 19.87 5.96
N ARG A 225 5.43 20.39 5.10
CA ARG A 225 4.06 19.87 4.97
C ARG A 225 3.99 18.43 4.44
N GLN A 226 5.09 17.89 3.87
CA GLN A 226 5.05 16.70 3.03
C GLN A 226 6.25 15.78 3.11
N ALA A 227 7.25 16.11 3.91
CA ALA A 227 8.40 15.24 4.11
C ALA A 227 8.19 14.30 5.30
N TYR A 228 8.47 13.03 5.08
CA TYR A 228 8.47 11.99 6.10
C TYR A 228 9.85 11.39 6.21
N LYS A 229 10.25 11.13 7.44
CA LYS A 229 11.48 10.44 7.79
C LYS A 229 11.11 9.05 8.27
N HIS A 230 11.66 8.04 7.62
CA HIS A 230 11.54 6.66 8.07
C HIS A 230 12.75 6.31 8.91
N VAL A 231 12.53 5.91 10.13
CA VAL A 231 13.59 5.54 11.09
C VAL A 231 13.44 4.06 11.41
N LEU A 232 14.54 3.30 11.27
CA LEU A 232 14.56 1.89 11.65
C LEU A 232 14.31 1.78 13.17
N LYS A 233 13.28 1.04 13.52
CA LYS A 233 12.89 0.75 14.90
C LYS A 233 13.53 -0.54 15.38
N ASP A 234 13.30 -1.62 14.65
CA ASP A 234 13.76 -2.96 14.95
C ASP A 234 13.79 -3.84 13.68
N TYR A 235 14.18 -5.09 13.83
CA TYR A 235 14.00 -6.13 12.83
C TYR A 235 12.96 -7.11 13.32
N VAL A 236 12.10 -7.56 12.42
CA VAL A 236 10.96 -8.42 12.71
C VAL A 236 10.91 -9.60 11.77
N SER A 237 10.27 -10.66 12.22
CA SER A 237 9.92 -11.81 11.38
C SER A 237 8.51 -11.63 10.82
N LEU A 238 8.35 -11.89 9.51
CA LEU A 238 7.08 -11.84 8.80
C LEU A 238 6.53 -13.24 8.55
N THR A 239 5.30 -13.45 8.97
CA THR A 239 4.54 -14.65 8.63
C THR A 239 3.36 -14.27 7.74
N PRO A 240 3.22 -14.86 6.53
CA PRO A 240 2.03 -14.68 5.71
C PRO A 240 0.78 -15.07 6.51
N PHE A 241 -0.21 -14.18 6.54
CA PHE A 241 -1.44 -14.37 7.30
C PHE A 241 -2.63 -14.66 6.38
N CYS A 242 -2.82 -13.81 5.37
CA CYS A 242 -3.94 -13.90 4.45
C CYS A 242 -3.53 -13.36 3.08
N ALA A 243 -4.07 -13.93 2.01
CA ALA A 243 -4.01 -13.39 0.66
C ALA A 243 -5.44 -13.35 0.10
N MET A 244 -5.90 -12.17 -0.27
CA MET A 244 -7.23 -11.95 -0.83
C MET A 244 -7.09 -11.47 -2.26
N LYS A 245 -7.74 -12.18 -3.19
CA LYS A 245 -7.92 -11.69 -4.56
C LYS A 245 -9.27 -10.99 -4.61
N LEU A 246 -9.27 -9.81 -5.18
CA LEU A 246 -10.41 -8.89 -5.17
C LEU A 246 -10.61 -8.34 -6.57
N ASP A 247 -11.80 -8.55 -7.10
CA ASP A 247 -12.24 -8.00 -8.38
C ASP A 247 -13.06 -6.71 -8.17
N ALA A 248 -13.32 -6.00 -9.27
CA ALA A 248 -14.15 -4.79 -9.23
C ALA A 248 -15.51 -5.06 -8.59
N GLY A 249 -15.91 -4.21 -7.65
CA GLY A 249 -17.12 -4.32 -6.83
C GLY A 249 -16.90 -5.02 -5.48
N GLU A 250 -15.77 -5.67 -5.26
CA GLU A 250 -15.49 -6.34 -3.99
C GLU A 250 -14.84 -5.41 -2.97
N SER A 251 -15.17 -5.61 -1.71
CA SER A 251 -14.71 -4.79 -0.58
C SER A 251 -14.05 -5.63 0.50
N TYR A 252 -13.10 -5.03 1.20
CA TYR A 252 -12.43 -5.68 2.33
C TYR A 252 -12.09 -4.68 3.44
N PHE A 253 -12.01 -5.20 4.66
CA PHE A 253 -11.50 -4.45 5.82
C PHE A 253 -10.01 -4.71 6.01
N HIS A 254 -9.27 -3.65 6.36
CA HIS A 254 -7.88 -3.75 6.74
C HIS A 254 -7.64 -3.02 8.06
N PRO A 255 -7.24 -3.74 9.12
CA PRO A 255 -6.93 -3.14 10.41
C PRO A 255 -5.58 -2.41 10.38
N TYR A 256 -5.46 -1.37 11.19
CA TYR A 256 -4.18 -0.68 11.42
C TYR A 256 -3.10 -1.66 11.92
N GLN A 257 -1.84 -1.31 11.71
CA GLN A 257 -0.67 -2.12 12.13
C GLN A 257 -0.60 -3.55 11.56
N LEU A 258 -1.49 -3.94 10.68
CA LEU A 258 -1.33 -5.19 9.95
C LEU A 258 -0.52 -4.89 8.68
N PRO A 259 0.74 -5.36 8.57
CA PRO A 259 1.50 -5.14 7.36
C PRO A 259 0.85 -5.78 6.16
N HIS A 260 0.84 -5.06 5.06
CA HIS A 260 0.33 -5.59 3.82
C HIS A 260 1.07 -5.04 2.61
N ARG A 261 0.84 -5.67 1.47
CA ARG A 261 1.20 -5.18 0.15
C ARG A 261 0.15 -5.56 -0.86
N LEU A 262 0.06 -4.77 -1.93
CA LEU A 262 -0.86 -5.02 -3.03
C LEU A 262 -0.08 -5.52 -4.24
N TYR A 263 -0.68 -6.48 -4.94
CA TYR A 263 -0.34 -6.85 -6.31
C TYR A 263 -1.48 -6.41 -7.22
N TYR A 264 -1.14 -5.88 -8.38
CA TYR A 264 -2.11 -5.44 -9.38
C TYR A 264 -1.55 -5.65 -10.79
N ASP A 265 -2.44 -5.80 -11.77
CA ASP A 265 -2.03 -5.88 -13.17
C ASP A 265 -1.68 -4.47 -13.68
N ASN A 266 -0.42 -4.26 -14.04
CA ASN A 266 0.07 -2.98 -14.56
C ASN A 266 -0.32 -2.71 -16.02
N LYS A 267 -1.08 -3.60 -16.67
CA LYS A 267 -1.56 -3.41 -18.05
C LYS A 267 -2.93 -2.76 -18.10
N ILE A 268 -3.64 -2.73 -17.00
CA ILE A 268 -4.96 -2.15 -16.87
C ILE A 268 -4.97 -1.07 -15.80
N LEU A 269 -5.93 -0.16 -15.88
CA LEU A 269 -6.14 0.81 -14.83
C LEU A 269 -6.81 0.14 -13.63
N ASN A 270 -6.10 0.15 -12.50
CA ASN A 270 -6.64 -0.33 -11.23
C ASN A 270 -7.01 0.86 -10.35
N SER A 271 -8.11 0.76 -9.63
CA SER A 271 -8.49 1.79 -8.69
C SER A 271 -9.28 1.25 -7.51
N THR A 272 -9.14 1.93 -6.38
CA THR A 272 -9.92 1.64 -5.17
C THR A 272 -10.44 2.91 -4.53
N ILE A 273 -11.58 2.79 -3.86
CA ILE A 273 -12.08 3.82 -2.97
C ILE A 273 -12.03 3.33 -1.53
N LEU A 274 -11.49 4.15 -0.63
CA LEU A 274 -11.26 3.76 0.75
C LEU A 274 -11.94 4.73 1.71
N VAL A 275 -12.65 4.18 2.69
CA VAL A 275 -13.03 4.93 3.90
C VAL A 275 -12.02 4.57 4.99
N THR A 276 -11.31 5.58 5.51
CA THR A 276 -10.28 5.39 6.52
C THR A 276 -10.64 6.11 7.80
N THR A 277 -10.37 5.50 8.96
CA THR A 277 -10.53 6.15 10.27
C THR A 277 -9.24 6.05 11.07
N GLU A 278 -8.78 7.20 11.60
CA GLU A 278 -7.57 7.26 12.44
C GLU A 278 -7.80 6.51 13.76
N VAL A 279 -6.81 5.73 14.16
CA VAL A 279 -6.81 5.08 15.48
C VAL A 279 -6.06 5.99 16.46
N PRO A 280 -6.73 6.55 17.48
CA PRO A 280 -6.16 7.59 18.34
C PRO A 280 -4.88 7.19 19.10
N SER A 281 -4.70 5.90 19.33
CA SER A 281 -3.56 5.35 20.09
C SER A 281 -2.31 5.12 19.23
N ASN A 282 -2.40 5.28 17.89
CA ASN A 282 -1.25 5.04 17.01
C ASN A 282 -1.12 6.10 15.92
N PRO A 283 -0.33 7.16 16.16
CA PRO A 283 -0.13 8.24 15.19
C PRO A 283 0.76 7.88 14.00
N GLU A 284 1.41 6.71 14.00
CA GLU A 284 2.50 6.40 13.09
C GLU A 284 2.17 5.18 12.22
N GLY A 285 2.25 5.36 10.90
CA GLY A 285 2.36 4.27 9.94
C GLY A 285 3.81 3.85 9.77
N GLY A 286 4.06 2.70 9.17
CA GLY A 286 5.38 2.17 8.99
C GLY A 286 5.63 1.62 7.59
N SER A 287 6.88 1.33 7.31
CA SER A 287 7.31 0.56 6.15
C SER A 287 8.23 -0.58 6.58
N LEU A 288 8.20 -1.66 5.83
CA LEU A 288 9.06 -2.81 6.07
C LEU A 288 9.99 -2.99 4.87
N GLN A 289 11.27 -3.18 5.13
CA GLN A 289 12.30 -3.27 4.10
C GLN A 289 13.25 -4.41 4.41
N ARG A 290 13.69 -5.11 3.37
CA ARG A 290 14.63 -6.22 3.52
C ARG A 290 15.96 -5.78 4.12
N PRO A 291 16.57 -6.64 4.96
CA PRO A 291 17.86 -6.35 5.57
C PRO A 291 19.02 -6.26 4.56
N THR A 292 18.83 -6.78 3.35
CA THR A 292 19.83 -6.74 2.26
C THR A 292 19.93 -5.39 1.57
N TYR A 293 18.90 -4.55 1.64
CA TYR A 293 19.03 -3.18 1.16
C TYR A 293 20.03 -2.43 2.05
N VAL A 294 21.02 -1.78 1.42
CA VAL A 294 21.94 -0.87 2.13
C VAL A 294 21.11 0.26 2.68
N GLN A 295 20.80 0.16 3.96
CA GLN A 295 19.85 1.04 4.58
C GLN A 295 20.58 2.28 5.09
N LYS A 296 20.16 3.41 4.60
CA LYS A 296 20.30 4.62 5.39
C LYS A 296 19.36 4.44 6.58
N GLU A 297 19.88 4.62 7.78
CA GLU A 297 19.07 4.58 9.02
C GLU A 297 17.87 5.54 8.93
N GLU A 298 17.93 6.47 8.00
CA GLU A 298 16.92 7.49 7.73
C GLU A 298 16.70 7.65 6.22
N GLN A 299 15.46 7.61 5.80
CA GLN A 299 15.03 7.88 4.43
C GLN A 299 13.99 9.00 4.44
N SER A 300 14.14 9.98 3.57
CA SER A 300 13.13 11.02 3.35
C SER A 300 12.39 10.80 2.04
N TYR A 301 11.08 11.00 2.07
CA TYR A 301 10.23 10.88 0.90
C TYR A 301 9.44 12.17 0.71
N ASP A 302 9.58 12.77 -0.47
CA ASP A 302 8.78 13.90 -0.88
C ASP A 302 7.51 13.44 -1.61
N LYS A 303 6.39 14.04 -1.24
CA LYS A 303 5.11 13.83 -1.92
C LYS A 303 4.91 14.94 -2.95
N ILE A 304 4.57 14.55 -4.17
CA ILE A 304 4.21 15.50 -5.21
C ILE A 304 2.74 15.89 -5.02
N VAL A 305 2.50 17.07 -4.42
CA VAL A 305 1.12 17.57 -4.24
C VAL A 305 0.50 17.90 -5.57
N LEU A 306 -0.76 17.54 -5.73
CA LEU A 306 -1.52 17.85 -6.93
C LEU A 306 -1.95 19.32 -6.94
N THR A 307 -1.81 19.96 -8.11
CA THR A 307 -2.47 21.23 -8.36
C THR A 307 -3.92 21.00 -8.81
N PRO A 308 -4.82 22.01 -8.75
CA PRO A 308 -6.16 21.86 -9.31
C PRO A 308 -6.14 21.43 -10.77
N GLU A 309 -5.20 21.90 -11.58
CA GLU A 309 -5.07 21.55 -13.00
C GLU A 309 -4.66 20.08 -13.18
N SER A 310 -3.66 19.60 -12.43
CA SER A 310 -3.23 18.21 -12.50
C SER A 310 -4.31 17.26 -11.98
N LEU A 311 -4.99 17.62 -10.90
CA LEU A 311 -6.13 16.86 -10.39
C LEU A 311 -7.28 16.81 -11.41
N THR A 312 -7.61 17.94 -12.05
CA THR A 312 -8.63 17.99 -13.10
C THR A 312 -8.32 17.00 -14.23
N LYS A 313 -7.07 16.98 -14.69
CA LYS A 313 -6.65 16.04 -15.72
C LYS A 313 -6.84 14.59 -15.27
N ILE A 314 -6.29 14.23 -14.11
CA ILE A 314 -6.38 12.86 -13.56
C ILE A 314 -7.84 12.41 -13.44
N LEU A 315 -8.71 13.27 -12.89
CA LEU A 315 -10.12 12.94 -12.68
C LEU A 315 -10.90 12.83 -14.00
N ASN A 316 -10.60 13.65 -15.01
CA ASN A 316 -11.23 13.53 -16.33
C ASN A 316 -10.79 12.25 -17.04
N ASP A 317 -9.49 11.95 -17.07
CA ASP A 317 -8.95 10.73 -17.66
C ASP A 317 -9.57 9.48 -17.00
N TYR A 318 -9.74 9.53 -15.68
CA TYR A 318 -10.38 8.46 -14.92
C TYR A 318 -11.90 8.35 -15.19
N LEU A 319 -12.62 9.46 -15.32
CA LEU A 319 -14.03 9.45 -15.71
C LEU A 319 -14.24 8.86 -17.10
N ASP A 320 -13.40 9.25 -18.06
CA ASP A 320 -13.45 8.70 -19.42
C ASP A 320 -13.24 7.18 -19.41
N TYR A 321 -12.32 6.70 -18.59
CA TYR A 321 -12.13 5.26 -18.38
C TYR A 321 -13.38 4.61 -17.78
N LEU A 322 -13.95 5.17 -16.71
CA LEU A 322 -15.16 4.62 -16.06
C LEU A 322 -16.37 4.58 -17.00
N VAL A 323 -16.51 5.55 -17.91
CA VAL A 323 -17.66 5.60 -18.84
C VAL A 323 -17.51 4.60 -19.97
N THR A 324 -16.27 4.28 -20.37
CA THR A 324 -15.98 3.41 -21.52
C THR A 324 -15.83 1.93 -21.15
N HIS A 325 -15.55 1.63 -19.89
CA HIS A 325 -15.36 0.26 -19.36
C HIS A 325 -16.33 -0.05 -18.23
#